data_7a02700ef8880e174ca4cec0ba5ed681
#
_entry.id   7a02700ef8880e174ca4cec0ba5ed681
#
_cell.length_a   1.000
_cell.length_b   1.000
_cell.length_c   1.000
_cell.angle_alpha   90.00
_cell.angle_beta   90.00
_cell.angle_gamma   90.00
#
_symmetry.space_group_name_H-M   'P 1'
#
loop_
_entity.id
_entity.type
_entity.pdbx_description
1 polymer ?
#
loop_
_entity_poly.entity_id
_entity_poly.type
_entity_poly.pdbx_seq_one_letter_code
_entity_poly.pdbx_strand_id
1 'polypeptide(L)'
;MRIKNYFSSALVCLMFIGAAFAQSQRTITIVTEPNAAVWLNDILRGKTDEAGKLIIKPVSNGAHKIRVRADGFKEASQNLLAAQKGDVKIALVKTTDQAELTFQEAERLSATDREKASAAYRRAIGLRPKYAEANLGLARVLTAKGDYEDALKAIAAARKARPNYAEASAVEGRIYIAEGDEEKAIASFKRAITEGRGFQPEANAGLGLLYKEKAEAFGSGGDYESEAANYLLAVGFLKKAVSQLSGAPDAITIYQFIGLAYEKIKKFDEAIAVYEEFLRVFPDSNEATAVRSFIVQIKKQMSEQKQ
;
A
#
# COMPACT_ATOMS: atom_id res chain seq x y z
N MET A 1 19.28 -9.42 75.13
CA MET A 1 18.05 -9.94 74.50
C MET A 1 17.92 -9.22 73.17
N ARG A 2 18.33 -9.85 72.00
CA ARG A 2 18.37 -9.24 70.68
C ARG A 2 17.20 -9.77 69.88
N ILE A 3 16.28 -8.88 69.48
CA ILE A 3 15.15 -9.17 68.63
C ILE A 3 15.59 -9.00 67.20
N LYS A 4 15.58 -10.08 66.39
CA LYS A 4 15.83 -10.04 64.94
C LYS A 4 14.52 -9.80 64.21
N ASN A 5 14.41 -8.68 63.54
CA ASN A 5 13.32 -8.40 62.60
C ASN A 5 13.59 -9.09 61.26
N TYR A 6 12.74 -10.00 60.85
CA TYR A 6 12.68 -10.56 59.49
C TYR A 6 11.73 -9.69 58.63
N PHE A 7 12.31 -8.90 57.72
CA PHE A 7 11.53 -8.29 56.66
C PHE A 7 11.33 -9.33 55.56
N SER A 8 10.11 -9.75 55.39
CA SER A 8 9.67 -10.62 54.29
C SER A 8 9.32 -9.72 53.08
N SER A 9 10.22 -9.67 52.09
CA SER A 9 9.94 -8.99 50.80
C SER A 9 9.02 -9.86 49.94
N ALA A 10 7.74 -9.54 49.91
CA ALA A 10 6.81 -10.11 48.94
C ALA A 10 7.03 -9.45 47.59
N LEU A 11 7.63 -10.19 46.65
CA LEU A 11 7.78 -9.80 45.23
C LEU A 11 6.41 -9.96 44.55
N VAL A 12 5.70 -8.86 44.35
CA VAL A 12 4.46 -8.82 43.56
C VAL A 12 4.84 -8.81 42.08
N CYS A 13 4.80 -9.98 41.41
CA CYS A 13 4.84 -10.09 39.97
C CYS A 13 3.53 -9.55 39.38
N LEU A 14 3.53 -8.30 38.94
CA LEU A 14 2.49 -7.75 38.06
C LEU A 14 2.61 -8.41 36.68
N MET A 15 1.80 -9.44 36.42
CA MET A 15 1.57 -9.93 35.08
C MET A 15 0.76 -8.88 34.33
N PHE A 16 1.45 -8.12 33.45
CA PHE A 16 0.78 -7.36 32.41
C PHE A 16 0.16 -8.36 31.43
N ILE A 17 -1.11 -8.71 31.63
CA ILE A 17 -1.93 -9.33 30.61
C ILE A 17 -2.19 -8.24 29.58
N GLY A 18 -1.35 -8.22 28.53
CA GLY A 18 -1.59 -7.43 27.34
C GLY A 18 -2.88 -7.94 26.70
N ALA A 19 -4.01 -7.30 27.01
CA ALA A 19 -5.23 -7.50 26.24
C ALA A 19 -4.93 -7.05 24.82
N ALA A 20 -4.63 -7.99 23.93
CA ALA A 20 -4.68 -7.78 22.51
C ALA A 20 -6.13 -7.38 22.20
N PHE A 21 -6.40 -6.09 22.10
CA PHE A 21 -7.65 -5.59 21.55
C PHE A 21 -7.72 -6.12 20.12
N ALA A 22 -8.42 -7.23 19.93
CA ALA A 22 -8.83 -7.66 18.60
C ALA A 22 -9.63 -6.49 18.03
N GLN A 23 -9.00 -5.72 17.15
CA GLN A 23 -9.65 -4.61 16.49
C GLN A 23 -10.81 -5.20 15.71
N SER A 24 -12.05 -4.96 16.18
CA SER A 24 -13.24 -5.51 15.54
C SER A 24 -13.30 -4.95 14.13
N GLN A 25 -13.09 -5.82 13.17
CA GLN A 25 -13.12 -5.47 11.76
C GLN A 25 -14.58 -5.49 11.31
N ARG A 26 -14.97 -4.51 10.53
CA ARG A 26 -16.33 -4.39 9.96
C ARG A 26 -16.31 -4.58 8.46
N THR A 27 -17.46 -4.92 7.92
CA THR A 27 -17.72 -4.96 6.48
C THR A 27 -18.66 -3.82 6.13
N ILE A 28 -18.39 -3.16 5.01
CA ILE A 28 -19.28 -2.18 4.40
C ILE A 28 -19.52 -2.54 2.94
N THR A 29 -20.68 -2.17 2.41
CA THR A 29 -21.02 -2.29 0.99
C THR A 29 -21.19 -0.89 0.42
N ILE A 30 -20.33 -0.48 -0.49
CA ILE A 30 -20.54 0.76 -1.26
C ILE A 30 -21.59 0.49 -2.33
N VAL A 31 -22.57 1.36 -2.43
CA VAL A 31 -23.64 1.32 -3.44
C VAL A 31 -23.62 2.64 -4.21
N THR A 32 -23.29 2.57 -5.51
CA THR A 32 -23.16 3.74 -6.39
C THR A 32 -23.36 3.32 -7.86
N GLU A 33 -22.80 4.06 -8.83
CA GLU A 33 -22.82 3.69 -10.24
C GLU A 33 -22.01 2.40 -10.50
N PRO A 34 -22.39 1.60 -11.53
CA PRO A 34 -21.61 0.44 -11.96
C PRO A 34 -20.19 0.82 -12.39
N ASN A 35 -19.25 -0.09 -12.20
CA ASN A 35 -17.84 0.07 -12.58
C ASN A 35 -17.14 1.31 -11.99
N ALA A 36 -17.68 1.88 -10.91
CA ALA A 36 -17.10 3.02 -10.21
C ALA A 36 -15.89 2.58 -9.37
N ALA A 37 -14.77 3.25 -9.52
CA ALA A 37 -13.61 3.05 -8.67
C ALA A 37 -13.86 3.64 -7.28
N VAL A 38 -13.49 2.89 -6.23
CA VAL A 38 -13.75 3.23 -4.83
C VAL A 38 -12.44 3.23 -4.04
N TRP A 39 -12.17 4.33 -3.38
CA TRP A 39 -11.04 4.47 -2.44
C TRP A 39 -11.55 4.62 -1.00
N LEU A 40 -10.81 4.03 -0.08
CA LEU A 40 -10.96 4.23 1.36
C LEU A 40 -9.65 4.80 1.90
N ASN A 41 -9.68 6.02 2.46
CA ASN A 41 -8.48 6.78 2.88
C ASN A 41 -7.42 6.87 1.76
N ASP A 42 -7.87 7.20 0.55
CA ASP A 42 -7.07 7.31 -0.68
C ASP A 42 -6.41 5.99 -1.17
N ILE A 43 -6.71 4.85 -0.52
CA ILE A 43 -6.32 3.52 -0.97
C ILE A 43 -7.42 2.93 -1.85
N LEU A 44 -7.09 2.56 -3.08
CA LEU A 44 -8.01 1.89 -3.99
C LEU A 44 -8.44 0.53 -3.42
N ARG A 45 -9.75 0.32 -3.32
CA ARG A 45 -10.34 -0.93 -2.81
C ARG A 45 -10.90 -1.81 -3.91
N GLY A 46 -11.10 -1.26 -5.07
CA GLY A 46 -11.64 -1.95 -6.23
C GLY A 46 -12.66 -1.12 -6.99
N LYS A 47 -13.43 -1.78 -7.84
CA LYS A 47 -14.54 -1.19 -8.57
C LYS A 47 -15.86 -1.87 -8.19
N THR A 48 -16.96 -1.12 -8.27
CA THR A 48 -18.31 -1.68 -8.14
C THR A 48 -18.62 -2.63 -9.28
N ASP A 49 -19.44 -3.63 -8.98
CA ASP A 49 -19.95 -4.59 -9.95
C ASP A 49 -21.04 -3.96 -10.87
N GLU A 50 -21.66 -4.79 -11.71
CA GLU A 50 -22.75 -4.38 -12.63
C GLU A 50 -24.00 -3.89 -11.87
N ALA A 51 -24.20 -4.31 -10.62
CA ALA A 51 -25.26 -3.83 -9.74
C ALA A 51 -24.87 -2.55 -8.98
N GLY A 52 -23.71 -1.97 -9.25
CA GLY A 52 -23.20 -0.78 -8.57
C GLY A 52 -22.74 -1.04 -7.14
N LYS A 53 -22.31 -2.27 -6.79
CA LYS A 53 -21.93 -2.65 -5.43
C LYS A 53 -20.46 -3.05 -5.33
N LEU A 54 -19.81 -2.64 -4.24
CA LEU A 54 -18.48 -3.12 -3.84
C LEU A 54 -18.50 -3.44 -2.34
N ILE A 55 -18.16 -4.67 -1.99
CA ILE A 55 -17.97 -5.09 -0.59
C ILE A 55 -16.53 -4.81 -0.20
N ILE A 56 -16.33 -4.05 0.87
CA ILE A 56 -15.01 -3.77 1.45
C ILE A 56 -14.92 -4.47 2.80
N LYS A 57 -13.99 -5.41 2.89
CA LYS A 57 -13.65 -6.18 4.10
C LYS A 57 -12.14 -6.49 4.11
N PRO A 58 -11.42 -6.33 5.22
CA PRO A 58 -11.87 -5.69 6.46
C PRO A 58 -11.82 -4.16 6.41
N VAL A 59 -12.68 -3.50 7.17
CA VAL A 59 -12.57 -2.07 7.44
C VAL A 59 -12.29 -1.90 8.93
N SER A 60 -11.19 -1.22 9.26
CA SER A 60 -10.82 -0.94 10.65
C SER A 60 -11.86 -0.04 11.34
N ASN A 61 -11.86 -0.06 12.68
CA ASN A 61 -12.66 0.88 13.46
C ASN A 61 -12.15 2.31 13.25
N GLY A 62 -13.03 3.27 13.46
CA GLY A 62 -12.74 4.68 13.28
C GLY A 62 -13.45 5.29 12.07
N ALA A 63 -13.28 6.59 11.93
CA ALA A 63 -13.78 7.34 10.77
C ALA A 63 -12.84 7.16 9.58
N HIS A 64 -13.42 7.02 8.40
CA HIS A 64 -12.67 6.91 7.14
C HIS A 64 -13.25 7.87 6.11
N LYS A 65 -12.46 8.21 5.10
CA LYS A 65 -12.93 8.95 3.93
C LYS A 65 -13.13 7.96 2.77
N ILE A 66 -14.34 7.93 2.24
CA ILE A 66 -14.64 7.24 0.99
C ILE A 66 -14.56 8.24 -0.15
N ARG A 67 -13.96 7.84 -1.26
CA ARG A 67 -13.92 8.57 -2.50
C ARG A 67 -14.37 7.64 -3.63
N VAL A 68 -15.22 8.14 -4.51
CA VAL A 68 -15.81 7.37 -5.60
C VAL A 68 -15.70 8.14 -6.91
N ARG A 69 -15.29 7.45 -7.98
CA ARG A 69 -15.20 8.01 -9.33
C ARG A 69 -15.80 7.02 -10.33
N ALA A 70 -16.67 7.50 -11.19
CA ALA A 70 -17.20 6.76 -12.33
C ALA A 70 -17.10 7.61 -13.61
N ASP A 71 -17.00 6.94 -14.76
CA ASP A 71 -16.90 7.60 -16.07
C ASP A 71 -18.16 8.45 -16.34
N GLY A 72 -17.96 9.69 -16.73
CA GLY A 72 -19.05 10.65 -17.01
C GLY A 72 -19.62 11.35 -15.77
N PHE A 73 -19.08 11.08 -14.57
CA PHE A 73 -19.56 11.69 -13.31
C PHE A 73 -18.47 12.51 -12.63
N LYS A 74 -18.88 13.47 -11.81
CA LYS A 74 -17.98 14.16 -10.87
C LYS A 74 -17.57 13.21 -9.78
N GLU A 75 -16.28 13.25 -9.41
CA GLU A 75 -15.80 12.53 -8.22
C GLU A 75 -16.57 12.96 -6.97
N ALA A 76 -17.00 12.00 -6.17
CA ALA A 76 -17.65 12.26 -4.89
C ALA A 76 -16.80 11.76 -3.72
N SER A 77 -16.87 12.46 -2.60
CA SER A 77 -16.23 12.05 -1.35
C SER A 77 -17.24 12.12 -0.22
N GLN A 78 -17.21 11.12 0.67
CA GLN A 78 -18.08 11.03 1.84
C GLN A 78 -17.28 10.48 3.04
N ASN A 79 -17.58 10.99 4.24
CA ASN A 79 -17.04 10.44 5.47
C ASN A 79 -17.84 9.19 5.88
N LEU A 80 -17.13 8.10 6.16
CA LEU A 80 -17.65 6.90 6.78
C LEU A 80 -17.52 7.05 8.29
N LEU A 81 -18.63 7.05 9.01
CA LEU A 81 -18.61 7.17 10.48
C LEU A 81 -18.05 5.91 11.15
N ALA A 82 -17.45 6.07 12.33
CA ALA A 82 -16.78 4.99 13.05
C ALA A 82 -17.65 3.75 13.32
N ALA A 83 -18.94 3.95 13.58
CA ALA A 83 -19.89 2.86 13.87
C ALA A 83 -20.71 2.41 12.64
N GLN A 84 -20.54 3.06 11.46
CA GLN A 84 -21.34 2.77 10.28
C GLN A 84 -20.97 1.40 9.69
N LYS A 85 -21.99 0.56 9.46
CA LYS A 85 -21.92 -0.79 8.87
C LYS A 85 -22.97 -0.93 7.77
N GLY A 86 -22.83 -1.98 6.95
CA GLY A 86 -23.79 -2.29 5.87
C GLY A 86 -23.65 -1.36 4.67
N ASP A 87 -24.78 -1.04 4.05
CA ASP A 87 -24.81 -0.29 2.79
C ASP A 87 -24.52 1.21 3.01
N VAL A 88 -23.56 1.72 2.23
CA VAL A 88 -23.21 3.13 2.14
C VAL A 88 -23.53 3.61 0.74
N LYS A 89 -24.64 4.32 0.59
CA LYS A 89 -25.10 4.86 -0.70
C LYS A 89 -24.40 6.17 -1.02
N ILE A 90 -23.79 6.27 -2.21
CA ILE A 90 -23.09 7.47 -2.70
C ILE A 90 -23.66 7.80 -4.08
N ALA A 91 -24.46 8.85 -4.14
CA ALA A 91 -25.00 9.35 -5.41
C ALA A 91 -23.94 10.17 -6.15
N LEU A 92 -23.72 9.88 -7.43
CA LEU A 92 -22.83 10.63 -8.29
C LEU A 92 -23.62 11.61 -9.16
N VAL A 93 -23.02 12.74 -9.47
CA VAL A 93 -23.60 13.77 -10.34
C VAL A 93 -22.86 13.75 -11.67
N LYS A 94 -23.60 13.65 -12.79
CA LYS A 94 -23.03 13.72 -14.14
C LYS A 94 -22.19 14.97 -14.34
N THR A 95 -21.10 14.86 -15.08
CA THR A 95 -20.22 15.98 -15.41
C THR A 95 -20.25 16.30 -16.90
N THR A 96 -20.18 17.57 -17.24
CA THR A 96 -19.97 18.09 -18.59
C THR A 96 -18.59 18.78 -18.72
N ASP A 97 -17.80 18.74 -17.65
CA ASP A 97 -16.47 19.34 -17.62
C ASP A 97 -15.52 18.53 -18.52
N GLN A 98 -15.10 19.13 -19.62
CA GLN A 98 -14.25 18.48 -20.62
C GLN A 98 -12.87 18.08 -20.08
N ALA A 99 -12.32 18.85 -19.13
CA ALA A 99 -11.04 18.48 -18.52
C ALA A 99 -11.19 17.22 -17.67
N GLU A 100 -12.28 17.10 -16.91
CA GLU A 100 -12.60 15.90 -16.11
C GLU A 100 -12.86 14.67 -17.00
N LEU A 101 -13.69 14.82 -18.02
CA LEU A 101 -14.00 13.72 -18.96
C LEU A 101 -12.75 13.21 -19.68
N THR A 102 -11.88 14.15 -20.13
CA THR A 102 -10.61 13.79 -20.80
C THR A 102 -9.63 13.13 -19.83
N PHE A 103 -9.63 13.55 -18.56
CA PHE A 103 -8.82 12.90 -17.51
C PHE A 103 -9.31 11.46 -17.24
N GLN A 104 -10.63 11.23 -17.15
CA GLN A 104 -11.20 9.90 -16.99
C GLN A 104 -10.91 8.99 -18.19
N GLU A 105 -10.95 9.54 -19.42
CA GLU A 105 -10.50 8.82 -20.62
C GLU A 105 -9.04 8.37 -20.47
N ALA A 106 -8.16 9.27 -20.03
CA ALA A 106 -6.74 8.96 -19.83
C ALA A 106 -6.52 7.86 -18.77
N GLU A 107 -7.22 7.94 -17.62
CA GLU A 107 -7.19 6.91 -16.58
C GLU A 107 -7.59 5.53 -17.13
N ARG A 108 -8.68 5.47 -17.90
CA ARG A 108 -9.15 4.22 -18.53
C ARG A 108 -8.15 3.64 -19.53
N LEU A 109 -7.49 4.48 -20.31
CA LEU A 109 -6.48 4.08 -21.29
C LEU A 109 -5.14 3.68 -20.68
N SER A 110 -4.83 4.12 -19.47
CA SER A 110 -3.51 3.93 -18.83
C SER A 110 -3.06 2.47 -18.75
N ALA A 111 -3.99 1.54 -18.62
CA ALA A 111 -3.69 0.11 -18.55
C ALA A 111 -3.60 -0.56 -19.93
N THR A 112 -4.24 -0.01 -20.98
CA THR A 112 -4.43 -0.68 -22.27
C THR A 112 -3.68 -0.02 -23.42
N ASP A 113 -3.52 1.31 -23.39
CA ASP A 113 -2.89 2.08 -24.46
C ASP A 113 -2.16 3.32 -23.89
N ARG A 114 -0.89 3.14 -23.54
CA ARG A 114 -0.08 4.19 -22.89
C ARG A 114 0.11 5.43 -23.78
N GLU A 115 0.15 5.26 -25.11
CA GLU A 115 0.27 6.39 -26.04
C GLU A 115 -0.96 7.27 -26.01
N LYS A 116 -2.14 6.65 -26.20
CA LYS A 116 -3.40 7.40 -26.12
C LYS A 116 -3.64 7.96 -24.72
N ALA A 117 -3.28 7.23 -23.65
CA ALA A 117 -3.38 7.72 -22.29
C ALA A 117 -2.54 9.00 -22.08
N SER A 118 -1.26 8.99 -22.51
CA SER A 118 -0.39 10.18 -22.39
C SER A 118 -0.93 11.36 -23.18
N ALA A 119 -1.45 11.13 -24.39
CA ALA A 119 -2.09 12.17 -25.20
C ALA A 119 -3.36 12.73 -24.52
N ALA A 120 -4.19 11.88 -23.93
CA ALA A 120 -5.39 12.30 -23.22
C ALA A 120 -5.06 13.09 -21.94
N TYR A 121 -4.05 12.67 -21.15
CA TYR A 121 -3.58 13.47 -20.02
C TYR A 121 -3.07 14.85 -20.45
N ARG A 122 -2.29 14.95 -21.53
CA ARG A 122 -1.84 16.24 -22.06
C ARG A 122 -3.01 17.13 -22.49
N ARG A 123 -4.05 16.56 -23.11
CA ARG A 123 -5.28 17.31 -23.42
C ARG A 123 -6.00 17.80 -22.16
N ALA A 124 -6.14 16.94 -21.14
CA ALA A 124 -6.76 17.33 -19.88
C ALA A 124 -5.99 18.47 -19.17
N ILE A 125 -4.64 18.41 -19.21
CA ILE A 125 -3.76 19.47 -18.68
C ILE A 125 -3.90 20.76 -19.51
N GLY A 126 -4.02 20.67 -20.83
CA GLY A 126 -4.28 21.82 -21.70
C GLY A 126 -5.60 22.51 -21.36
N LEU A 127 -6.65 21.76 -21.03
CA LEU A 127 -7.94 22.29 -20.60
C LEU A 127 -7.92 22.84 -19.16
N ARG A 128 -7.09 22.27 -18.28
CA ARG A 128 -6.94 22.69 -16.88
C ARG A 128 -5.46 22.64 -16.47
N PRO A 129 -4.69 23.75 -16.67
CA PRO A 129 -3.23 23.76 -16.47
C PRO A 129 -2.75 23.43 -15.06
N LYS A 130 -3.57 23.62 -14.03
CA LYS A 130 -3.28 23.27 -12.63
C LYS A 130 -3.92 21.95 -12.20
N TYR A 131 -4.10 21.00 -13.13
CA TYR A 131 -4.67 19.69 -12.83
C TYR A 131 -3.58 18.75 -12.26
N ALA A 132 -3.43 18.76 -10.94
CA ALA A 132 -2.37 18.00 -10.26
C ALA A 132 -2.45 16.50 -10.54
N GLU A 133 -3.68 15.93 -10.50
CA GLU A 133 -3.93 14.51 -10.73
C GLU A 133 -3.63 14.10 -12.17
N ALA A 134 -3.96 14.94 -13.15
CA ALA A 134 -3.65 14.66 -14.55
C ALA A 134 -2.14 14.68 -14.81
N ASN A 135 -1.40 15.61 -14.18
CA ASN A 135 0.06 15.62 -14.25
C ASN A 135 0.67 14.38 -13.58
N LEU A 136 0.13 13.93 -12.45
CA LEU A 136 0.57 12.70 -11.79
C LEU A 136 0.28 11.46 -12.64
N GLY A 137 -0.92 11.36 -13.24
CA GLY A 137 -1.28 10.29 -14.16
C GLY A 137 -0.37 10.25 -15.40
N LEU A 138 -0.08 11.41 -15.97
CA LEU A 138 0.89 11.54 -17.08
C LEU A 138 2.28 11.03 -16.66
N ALA A 139 2.77 11.43 -15.49
CA ALA A 139 4.06 10.97 -14.98
C ALA A 139 4.12 9.45 -14.85
N ARG A 140 3.06 8.81 -14.31
CA ARG A 140 2.98 7.34 -14.20
C ARG A 140 3.05 6.64 -15.55
N VAL A 141 2.32 7.16 -16.55
CA VAL A 141 2.33 6.61 -17.92
C VAL A 141 3.69 6.78 -18.58
N LEU A 142 4.31 7.96 -18.46
CA LEU A 142 5.63 8.24 -19.00
C LEU A 142 6.71 7.37 -18.35
N THR A 143 6.64 7.17 -17.02
CA THR A 143 7.53 6.24 -16.31
C THR A 143 7.42 4.82 -16.87
N ALA A 144 6.20 4.34 -17.11
CA ALA A 144 5.95 3.01 -17.66
C ALA A 144 6.37 2.87 -19.12
N LYS A 145 6.61 3.99 -19.84
CA LYS A 145 7.18 4.05 -21.20
C LYS A 145 8.71 4.15 -21.20
N GLY A 146 9.32 4.50 -20.07
CA GLY A 146 10.75 4.81 -19.96
C GLY A 146 11.11 6.27 -20.26
N ASP A 147 10.11 7.14 -20.44
CA ASP A 147 10.28 8.57 -20.73
C ASP A 147 10.52 9.35 -19.40
N TYR A 148 11.60 9.04 -18.68
CA TYR A 148 11.81 9.47 -17.29
C TYR A 148 11.97 10.98 -17.15
N GLU A 149 12.68 11.66 -18.07
CA GLU A 149 12.85 13.10 -18.03
C GLU A 149 11.51 13.83 -18.10
N ASP A 150 10.63 13.43 -19.02
CA ASP A 150 9.30 14.03 -19.16
C ASP A 150 8.39 13.62 -17.98
N ALA A 151 8.57 12.43 -17.43
CA ALA A 151 7.86 12.02 -16.20
C ALA A 151 8.23 12.93 -15.02
N LEU A 152 9.51 13.26 -14.83
CA LEU A 152 9.98 14.19 -13.79
C LEU A 152 9.44 15.61 -14.00
N LYS A 153 9.35 16.10 -15.25
CA LYS A 153 8.70 17.37 -15.55
C LYS A 153 7.22 17.37 -15.15
N ALA A 154 6.53 16.27 -15.44
CA ALA A 154 5.12 16.11 -15.05
C ALA A 154 4.96 16.04 -13.50
N ILE A 155 5.86 15.38 -12.78
CA ILE A 155 5.89 15.40 -11.30
C ILE A 155 6.09 16.82 -10.77
N ALA A 156 7.04 17.57 -11.34
CA ALA A 156 7.27 18.95 -10.92
C ALA A 156 6.02 19.83 -11.12
N ALA A 157 5.31 19.65 -12.25
CA ALA A 157 4.05 20.34 -12.53
C ALA A 157 2.92 19.92 -11.56
N ALA A 158 2.80 18.63 -11.25
CA ALA A 158 1.85 18.12 -10.25
C ALA A 158 2.09 18.75 -8.87
N ARG A 159 3.33 18.82 -8.40
CA ARG A 159 3.72 19.41 -7.12
C ARG A 159 3.58 20.93 -7.11
N LYS A 160 3.78 21.61 -8.24
CA LYS A 160 3.51 23.05 -8.35
C LYS A 160 2.00 23.33 -8.24
N ALA A 161 1.17 22.45 -8.79
CA ALA A 161 -0.29 22.57 -8.68
C ALA A 161 -0.82 22.18 -7.29
N ARG A 162 -0.19 21.20 -6.64
CA ARG A 162 -0.51 20.74 -5.28
C ARG A 162 0.77 20.60 -4.46
N PRO A 163 1.14 21.60 -3.62
CA PRO A 163 2.25 21.47 -2.68
C PRO A 163 2.05 20.31 -1.70
N ASN A 164 3.13 19.67 -1.27
CA ASN A 164 3.13 18.49 -0.39
C ASN A 164 2.29 17.31 -0.94
N TYR A 165 2.41 17.06 -2.25
CA TYR A 165 1.70 15.97 -2.92
C TYR A 165 2.46 14.66 -2.72
N ALA A 166 2.16 13.94 -1.64
CA ALA A 166 2.86 12.73 -1.21
C ALA A 166 2.93 11.65 -2.30
N GLU A 167 1.83 11.43 -3.04
CA GLU A 167 1.80 10.46 -4.14
C GLU A 167 2.73 10.86 -5.29
N ALA A 168 2.85 12.16 -5.58
CA ALA A 168 3.79 12.64 -6.60
C ALA A 168 5.25 12.38 -6.18
N SER A 169 5.57 12.58 -4.91
CA SER A 169 6.89 12.26 -4.36
C SER A 169 7.16 10.74 -4.33
N ALA A 170 6.15 9.90 -4.12
CA ALA A 170 6.29 8.44 -4.21
C ALA A 170 6.56 8.00 -5.67
N VAL A 171 5.82 8.54 -6.63
CA VAL A 171 6.06 8.27 -8.06
C VAL A 171 7.45 8.75 -8.50
N GLU A 172 7.91 9.90 -8.01
CA GLU A 172 9.28 10.41 -8.26
C GLU A 172 10.34 9.41 -7.75
N GLY A 173 10.15 8.82 -6.58
CA GLY A 173 11.03 7.75 -6.08
C GLY A 173 11.07 6.54 -7.00
N ARG A 174 9.94 6.13 -7.57
CA ARG A 174 9.88 5.04 -8.56
C ARG A 174 10.59 5.39 -9.88
N ILE A 175 10.50 6.63 -10.32
CA ILE A 175 11.25 7.10 -11.51
C ILE A 175 12.74 6.95 -11.24
N TYR A 176 13.25 7.41 -10.10
CA TYR A 176 14.66 7.29 -9.76
C TYR A 176 15.14 5.85 -9.58
N ILE A 177 14.28 4.93 -9.09
CA ILE A 177 14.61 3.49 -9.12
C ILE A 177 14.82 3.03 -10.57
N ALA A 178 13.92 3.39 -11.48
CA ALA A 178 14.01 2.99 -12.88
C ALA A 178 15.21 3.61 -13.60
N GLU A 179 15.69 4.77 -13.18
CA GLU A 179 16.94 5.41 -13.65
C GLU A 179 18.20 4.82 -12.98
N GLY A 180 18.06 4.00 -11.94
CA GLY A 180 19.19 3.47 -11.15
C GLY A 180 19.77 4.45 -10.13
N ASP A 181 19.11 5.56 -9.86
CA ASP A 181 19.52 6.57 -8.86
C ASP A 181 18.90 6.27 -7.49
N GLU A 182 19.54 5.37 -6.78
CA GLU A 182 19.07 4.88 -5.48
C GLU A 182 18.97 5.99 -4.43
N GLU A 183 19.93 6.90 -4.38
CA GLU A 183 19.97 7.98 -3.37
C GLU A 183 18.76 8.91 -3.53
N LYS A 184 18.48 9.33 -4.77
CA LYS A 184 17.31 10.16 -5.06
C LYS A 184 16.00 9.40 -4.85
N ALA A 185 15.96 8.10 -5.15
CA ALA A 185 14.80 7.27 -4.88
C ALA A 185 14.47 7.24 -3.38
N ILE A 186 15.46 6.95 -2.53
CA ILE A 186 15.32 6.96 -1.06
C ILE A 186 14.87 8.34 -0.56
N ALA A 187 15.50 9.41 -1.04
CA ALA A 187 15.13 10.78 -0.64
C ALA A 187 13.68 11.11 -1.01
N SER A 188 13.25 10.74 -2.22
CA SER A 188 11.88 10.97 -2.71
C SER A 188 10.84 10.18 -1.92
N PHE A 189 11.10 8.90 -1.62
CA PHE A 189 10.19 8.09 -0.77
C PHE A 189 10.11 8.62 0.67
N LYS A 190 11.24 9.00 1.29
CA LYS A 190 11.23 9.62 2.62
C LYS A 190 10.45 10.93 2.63
N ARG A 191 10.61 11.76 1.59
CA ARG A 191 9.80 12.96 1.42
C ARG A 191 8.32 12.62 1.30
N ALA A 192 7.94 11.63 0.48
CA ALA A 192 6.56 11.18 0.34
C ALA A 192 5.94 10.76 1.68
N ILE A 193 6.67 10.02 2.51
CA ILE A 193 6.23 9.64 3.86
C ILE A 193 6.04 10.87 4.75
N THR A 194 6.93 11.86 4.67
CA THR A 194 6.83 13.10 5.44
C THR A 194 5.63 13.94 4.99
N GLU A 195 5.46 14.15 3.68
CA GLU A 195 4.33 14.86 3.08
C GLU A 195 2.99 14.19 3.42
N GLY A 196 2.95 12.83 3.44
CA GLY A 196 1.83 12.01 3.85
C GLY A 196 1.65 11.88 5.37
N ARG A 197 2.43 12.62 6.18
CA ARG A 197 2.38 12.57 7.65
C ARG A 197 2.51 11.15 8.21
N GLY A 198 3.40 10.36 7.61
CA GLY A 198 3.63 8.97 7.96
C GLY A 198 2.75 7.96 7.21
N PHE A 199 1.67 8.39 6.57
CA PHE A 199 0.78 7.54 5.79
C PHE A 199 1.12 7.67 4.28
N GLN A 200 1.92 6.74 3.78
CA GLN A 200 2.24 6.63 2.36
C GLN A 200 2.66 5.18 2.02
N PRO A 201 1.68 4.31 1.71
CA PRO A 201 1.96 2.90 1.48
C PRO A 201 2.83 2.65 0.25
N GLU A 202 2.65 3.42 -0.85
CA GLU A 202 3.46 3.30 -2.07
C GLU A 202 4.94 3.58 -1.78
N ALA A 203 5.25 4.62 -0.99
CA ALA A 203 6.62 4.96 -0.63
C ALA A 203 7.24 3.94 0.35
N ASN A 204 6.46 3.45 1.33
CA ASN A 204 6.92 2.38 2.20
C ASN A 204 7.19 1.09 1.41
N ALA A 205 6.32 0.72 0.47
CA ALA A 205 6.55 -0.43 -0.42
C ALA A 205 7.81 -0.23 -1.28
N GLY A 206 7.99 0.97 -1.87
CA GLY A 206 9.17 1.31 -2.66
C GLY A 206 10.48 1.17 -1.89
N LEU A 207 10.54 1.72 -0.67
CA LEU A 207 11.72 1.54 0.21
C LEU A 207 11.93 0.07 0.56
N GLY A 208 10.86 -0.66 0.85
CA GLY A 208 10.96 -2.08 1.17
C GLY A 208 11.53 -2.91 0.02
N LEU A 209 11.08 -2.67 -1.21
CA LEU A 209 11.59 -3.34 -2.41
C LEU A 209 13.05 -2.98 -2.68
N LEU A 210 13.41 -1.71 -2.55
CA LEU A 210 14.78 -1.25 -2.73
C LEU A 210 15.73 -1.94 -1.73
N TYR A 211 15.38 -2.00 -0.44
CA TYR A 211 16.20 -2.72 0.54
C TYR A 211 16.22 -4.22 0.32
N LYS A 212 15.16 -4.82 -0.25
CA LYS A 212 15.16 -6.22 -0.70
C LYS A 212 16.17 -6.45 -1.82
N GLU A 213 16.20 -5.60 -2.84
CA GLU A 213 17.17 -5.67 -3.93
C GLU A 213 18.61 -5.53 -3.42
N LYS A 214 18.86 -4.61 -2.48
CA LYS A 214 20.16 -4.50 -1.81
C LYS A 214 20.56 -5.76 -1.07
N ALA A 215 19.62 -6.36 -0.34
CA ALA A 215 19.87 -7.62 0.35
C ALA A 215 20.29 -8.72 -0.64
N GLU A 216 19.58 -8.86 -1.76
CA GLU A 216 19.89 -9.84 -2.80
C GLU A 216 21.27 -9.60 -3.43
N ALA A 217 21.65 -8.32 -3.63
CA ALA A 217 22.97 -7.96 -4.13
C ALA A 217 24.09 -8.35 -3.13
N PHE A 218 23.94 -8.06 -1.84
CA PHE A 218 24.89 -8.47 -0.80
C PHE A 218 25.01 -10.00 -0.69
N GLY A 219 23.87 -10.71 -0.68
CA GLY A 219 23.85 -12.18 -0.65
C GLY A 219 24.55 -12.81 -1.85
N SER A 220 24.37 -12.24 -3.04
CA SER A 220 25.08 -12.67 -4.26
C SER A 220 26.59 -12.41 -4.18
N GLY A 221 27.02 -11.40 -3.44
CA GLY A 221 28.43 -11.09 -3.14
C GLY A 221 29.01 -11.88 -1.98
N GLY A 222 28.22 -12.72 -1.29
CA GLY A 222 28.66 -13.54 -0.15
C GLY A 222 28.70 -12.77 1.18
N ASP A 223 28.21 -11.53 1.23
CA ASP A 223 28.07 -10.74 2.46
C ASP A 223 26.71 -11.01 3.12
N TYR A 224 26.61 -12.15 3.79
CA TYR A 224 25.37 -12.61 4.43
C TYR A 224 24.94 -11.76 5.64
N GLU A 225 25.85 -11.01 6.26
CA GLU A 225 25.52 -10.11 7.36
C GLU A 225 24.77 -8.87 6.82
N SER A 226 25.31 -8.23 5.79
CA SER A 226 24.65 -7.12 5.12
C SER A 226 23.36 -7.57 4.42
N GLU A 227 23.31 -8.77 3.84
CA GLU A 227 22.08 -9.37 3.30
C GLU A 227 21.00 -9.41 4.37
N ALA A 228 21.25 -10.03 5.51
CA ALA A 228 20.28 -10.17 6.59
C ALA A 228 19.82 -8.79 7.13
N ALA A 229 20.75 -7.86 7.32
CA ALA A 229 20.44 -6.50 7.77
C ALA A 229 19.48 -5.77 6.79
N ASN A 230 19.76 -5.86 5.48
CA ASN A 230 18.92 -5.23 4.47
C ASN A 230 17.55 -5.90 4.33
N TYR A 231 17.45 -7.23 4.44
CA TYR A 231 16.14 -7.91 4.50
C TYR A 231 15.33 -7.46 5.71
N LEU A 232 15.93 -7.25 6.89
CA LEU A 232 15.21 -6.73 8.05
C LEU A 232 14.70 -5.31 7.84
N LEU A 233 15.48 -4.44 7.17
CA LEU A 233 15.02 -3.11 6.78
C LEU A 233 13.85 -3.19 5.79
N ALA A 234 13.96 -4.05 4.76
CA ALA A 234 12.91 -4.31 3.80
C ALA A 234 11.61 -4.71 4.49
N VAL A 235 11.67 -5.71 5.36
CA VAL A 235 10.51 -6.18 6.15
C VAL A 235 9.89 -5.04 6.96
N GLY A 236 10.70 -4.20 7.60
CA GLY A 236 10.22 -3.07 8.38
C GLY A 236 9.36 -2.10 7.56
N PHE A 237 9.79 -1.75 6.36
CA PHE A 237 9.04 -0.88 5.45
C PHE A 237 7.83 -1.60 4.84
N LEU A 238 7.98 -2.84 4.38
CA LEU A 238 6.89 -3.62 3.79
C LEU A 238 5.75 -3.86 4.79
N LYS A 239 6.04 -4.14 6.06
CA LYS A 239 5.02 -4.23 7.12
C LYS A 239 4.26 -2.93 7.33
N LYS A 240 4.94 -1.78 7.25
CA LYS A 240 4.25 -0.47 7.30
C LYS A 240 3.33 -0.30 6.09
N ALA A 241 3.77 -0.67 4.90
CA ALA A 241 2.95 -0.61 3.70
C ALA A 241 1.69 -1.47 3.83
N VAL A 242 1.82 -2.73 4.23
CA VAL A 242 0.70 -3.66 4.44
C VAL A 242 -0.29 -3.13 5.48
N SER A 243 0.21 -2.63 6.62
CA SER A 243 -0.62 -2.03 7.67
C SER A 243 -1.44 -0.85 7.14
N GLN A 244 -0.85 -0.01 6.30
CA GLN A 244 -1.52 1.15 5.70
C GLN A 244 -2.52 0.75 4.61
N LEU A 245 -2.21 -0.28 3.82
CA LEU A 245 -3.11 -0.82 2.79
C LEU A 245 -4.36 -1.49 3.39
N SER A 246 -4.28 -1.98 4.61
CA SER A 246 -5.45 -2.44 5.39
C SER A 246 -6.32 -3.46 4.64
N GLY A 247 -5.70 -4.47 4.02
CA GLY A 247 -6.38 -5.52 3.24
C GLY A 247 -6.83 -5.09 1.83
N ALA A 248 -6.29 -4.00 1.28
CA ALA A 248 -6.44 -3.70 -0.14
C ALA A 248 -5.72 -4.75 -1.01
N PRO A 249 -6.17 -5.00 -2.26
CA PRO A 249 -5.55 -6.00 -3.13
C PRO A 249 -4.04 -5.85 -3.32
N ASP A 250 -3.54 -4.63 -3.35
CA ASP A 250 -2.10 -4.33 -3.49
C ASP A 250 -1.24 -4.88 -2.35
N ALA A 251 -1.84 -5.22 -1.19
CA ALA A 251 -1.13 -5.83 -0.08
C ALA A 251 -0.73 -7.29 -0.35
N ILE A 252 -1.41 -8.01 -1.26
CA ILE A 252 -1.21 -9.44 -1.54
C ILE A 252 0.26 -9.73 -1.86
N THR A 253 0.81 -9.06 -2.86
CA THR A 253 2.21 -9.26 -3.29
C THR A 253 3.20 -8.84 -2.20
N ILE A 254 2.87 -7.81 -1.42
CA ILE A 254 3.74 -7.32 -0.35
C ILE A 254 3.86 -8.36 0.77
N TYR A 255 2.78 -9.05 1.14
CA TYR A 255 2.84 -10.15 2.10
C TYR A 255 3.79 -11.26 1.65
N GLN A 256 3.77 -11.61 0.36
CA GLN A 256 4.69 -12.62 -0.21
C GLN A 256 6.15 -12.18 -0.09
N PHE A 257 6.45 -10.90 -0.39
CA PHE A 257 7.81 -10.38 -0.22
C PHE A 257 8.28 -10.39 1.23
N ILE A 258 7.41 -10.10 2.20
CA ILE A 258 7.74 -10.16 3.62
C ILE A 258 8.07 -11.61 4.02
N GLY A 259 7.21 -12.56 3.64
CA GLY A 259 7.41 -13.98 3.93
C GLY A 259 8.73 -14.48 3.36
N LEU A 260 8.98 -14.23 2.08
CA LEU A 260 10.22 -14.61 1.39
C LEU A 260 11.46 -13.98 2.05
N ALA A 261 11.40 -12.70 2.45
CA ALA A 261 12.50 -12.04 3.13
C ALA A 261 12.85 -12.72 4.46
N TYR A 262 11.84 -13.11 5.24
CA TYR A 262 12.06 -13.87 6.46
C TYR A 262 12.62 -15.28 6.21
N GLU A 263 12.16 -15.98 5.16
CA GLU A 263 12.73 -17.28 4.77
C GLU A 263 14.22 -17.16 4.40
N LYS A 264 14.59 -16.13 3.63
CA LYS A 264 15.99 -15.89 3.22
C LYS A 264 16.93 -15.75 4.41
N ILE A 265 16.49 -15.07 5.47
CA ILE A 265 17.28 -14.91 6.70
C ILE A 265 16.99 -16.00 7.75
N LYS A 266 16.36 -17.09 7.35
CA LYS A 266 16.03 -18.26 8.19
C LYS A 266 15.18 -17.95 9.44
N LYS A 267 14.39 -16.88 9.38
CA LYS A 267 13.39 -16.52 10.40
C LYS A 267 12.06 -17.21 10.08
N PHE A 268 12.04 -18.52 10.20
CA PHE A 268 10.94 -19.37 9.73
C PHE A 268 9.64 -19.17 10.52
N ASP A 269 9.71 -18.95 11.83
CA ASP A 269 8.51 -18.70 12.64
C ASP A 269 7.84 -17.38 12.24
N GLU A 270 8.62 -16.34 11.97
CA GLU A 270 8.13 -15.05 11.48
C GLU A 270 7.56 -15.15 10.06
N ALA A 271 8.17 -15.96 9.18
CA ALA A 271 7.64 -16.23 7.85
C ALA A 271 6.26 -16.91 7.92
N ILE A 272 6.13 -17.95 8.74
CA ILE A 272 4.85 -18.64 8.98
C ILE A 272 3.80 -17.67 9.50
N ALA A 273 4.14 -16.86 10.50
CA ALA A 273 3.20 -15.89 11.08
C ALA A 273 2.67 -14.88 10.05
N VAL A 274 3.53 -14.40 9.14
CA VAL A 274 3.13 -13.50 8.04
C VAL A 274 2.22 -14.21 7.04
N TYR A 275 2.52 -15.45 6.66
CA TYR A 275 1.69 -16.23 5.76
C TYR A 275 0.33 -16.61 6.38
N GLU A 276 0.28 -16.90 7.67
CA GLU A 276 -0.98 -17.11 8.40
C GLU A 276 -1.81 -15.81 8.49
N GLU A 277 -1.16 -14.66 8.67
CA GLU A 277 -1.83 -13.36 8.61
C GLU A 277 -2.40 -13.09 7.20
N PHE A 278 -1.63 -13.36 6.14
CA PHE A 278 -2.12 -13.29 4.77
C PHE A 278 -3.39 -14.13 4.56
N LEU A 279 -3.39 -15.39 4.97
CA LEU A 279 -4.53 -16.28 4.82
C LEU A 279 -5.76 -15.81 5.60
N ARG A 280 -5.56 -15.11 6.72
CA ARG A 280 -6.65 -14.51 7.50
C ARG A 280 -7.26 -13.30 6.80
N VAL A 281 -6.43 -12.47 6.12
CA VAL A 281 -6.87 -11.25 5.44
C VAL A 281 -7.43 -11.56 4.05
N PHE A 282 -6.83 -12.51 3.33
CA PHE A 282 -7.15 -12.89 1.96
C PHE A 282 -7.45 -14.38 1.80
N PRO A 283 -8.43 -14.94 2.53
CA PRO A 283 -8.70 -16.38 2.54
C PRO A 283 -9.11 -16.94 1.17
N ASP A 284 -9.77 -16.09 0.36
CA ASP A 284 -10.37 -16.45 -0.93
C ASP A 284 -9.50 -15.98 -2.12
N SER A 285 -8.26 -15.51 -1.89
CA SER A 285 -7.38 -15.10 -2.99
C SER A 285 -6.84 -16.30 -3.78
N ASN A 286 -6.49 -16.08 -5.03
CA ASN A 286 -5.88 -17.12 -5.88
C ASN A 286 -4.55 -17.63 -5.29
N GLU A 287 -3.84 -16.79 -4.52
CA GLU A 287 -2.56 -17.07 -3.90
C GLU A 287 -2.69 -17.91 -2.62
N ALA A 288 -3.88 -18.01 -2.03
CA ALA A 288 -4.08 -18.67 -0.74
C ALA A 288 -3.60 -20.14 -0.73
N THR A 289 -3.81 -20.86 -1.82
CA THR A 289 -3.35 -22.25 -1.95
C THR A 289 -1.83 -22.36 -1.96
N ALA A 290 -1.15 -21.49 -2.70
CA ALA A 290 0.32 -21.46 -2.75
C ALA A 290 0.90 -21.09 -1.37
N VAL A 291 0.31 -20.12 -0.69
CA VAL A 291 0.75 -19.69 0.66
C VAL A 291 0.59 -20.82 1.69
N ARG A 292 -0.49 -21.61 1.63
CA ARG A 292 -0.62 -22.82 2.48
C ARG A 292 0.50 -23.82 2.22
N SER A 293 0.89 -24.01 0.95
CA SER A 293 1.99 -24.90 0.58
C SER A 293 3.33 -24.38 1.11
N PHE A 294 3.60 -23.08 1.09
CA PHE A 294 4.81 -22.49 1.67
C PHE A 294 4.91 -22.79 3.16
N ILE A 295 3.82 -22.60 3.93
CA ILE A 295 3.80 -22.92 5.36
C ILE A 295 4.17 -24.39 5.61
N VAL A 296 3.62 -25.32 4.81
CA VAL A 296 3.94 -26.76 4.94
C VAL A 296 5.42 -27.04 4.65
N GLN A 297 5.96 -26.45 3.60
CA GLN A 297 7.38 -26.59 3.24
C GLN A 297 8.31 -26.07 4.33
N ILE A 298 8.02 -24.87 4.87
CA ILE A 298 8.83 -24.28 5.95
C ILE A 298 8.79 -25.16 7.20
N LYS A 299 7.60 -25.64 7.63
CA LYS A 299 7.46 -26.56 8.77
C LYS A 299 8.25 -27.85 8.58
N LYS A 300 8.26 -28.40 7.37
CA LYS A 300 9.09 -29.57 7.04
C LYS A 300 10.59 -29.26 7.16
N GLN A 301 11.05 -28.17 6.59
CA GLN A 301 12.45 -27.73 6.66
C GLN A 301 12.91 -27.52 8.11
N MET A 302 12.07 -26.90 8.96
CA MET A 302 12.37 -26.73 10.39
C MET A 302 12.49 -28.06 11.13
N SER A 303 11.69 -29.06 10.77
CA SER A 303 11.76 -30.38 11.39
C SER A 303 13.03 -31.14 10.99
N GLU A 304 13.47 -31.01 9.74
CA GLU A 304 14.71 -31.61 9.22
C GLU A 304 15.98 -31.01 9.82
N GLN A 305 15.97 -29.73 10.17
CA GLN A 305 17.09 -29.06 10.84
C GLN A 305 17.25 -29.42 12.34
N LYS A 306 16.23 -30.03 12.94
CA LYS A 306 16.25 -30.45 14.35
C LYS A 306 16.71 -31.92 14.54
N GLN A 307 16.87 -32.64 13.45
CA GLN A 307 17.42 -34.01 13.42
C GLN A 307 18.94 -33.98 13.16
#